data_c4ab08e593876b0ece33ed3493595f59
#
_entry.id   c4ab08e593876b0ece33ed3493595f59
#
_cell.length_a   1.000
_cell.length_b   1.000
_cell.length_c   1.000
_cell.angle_alpha   90.00
_cell.angle_beta   90.00
_cell.angle_gamma   90.00
#
_symmetry.space_group_name_H-M   'P 1'
#
loop_
_entity.id
_entity.type
_entity.pdbx_description
1 polymer ?
#
loop_
_entity_poly.entity_id
_entity_poly.type
_entity_poly.pdbx_seq_one_letter_code
_entity_poly.pdbx_strand_id
1 'polypeptide(L)'
;MAHDIKKRSASHIYFGVHSKSGEIMHISKVPSGQKCNCVCAACGQPFEARKGSIRRHHFAHVSNYECMYASEVAIYKALAAELEKTDCLTLPPVMLRFPAWSKDELLQNVKTVRVDSVEFKCEPLAYPPLLTIKAQGSCLRILLDFNHYYDSEDLASLATEAKNDGYSLLKYAMPKLDEDQEFTPDRIMTILKNYEKAEWVFSRLEQHWKEKYYAVAIEPEGHGSGYHCPISIGRYKGKYSARWVDCAYCRFNVAEPVSYTHLRAHET
;
A
#
# COMPACT_ATOMS: atom_id res chain seq x y z
N MET A 1 -11.43 -12.58 10.58
CA MET A 1 -10.55 -13.37 11.47
C MET A 1 -9.76 -12.42 12.31
N ALA A 2 -9.76 -12.56 13.64
CA ALA A 2 -8.98 -11.68 14.52
C ALA A 2 -7.51 -12.07 14.40
N HIS A 3 -6.71 -11.24 13.76
CA HIS A 3 -5.26 -11.40 13.78
C HIS A 3 -4.76 -11.34 15.21
N ASP A 4 -3.93 -12.31 15.58
CA ASP A 4 -3.22 -12.35 16.86
C ASP A 4 -2.40 -11.06 17.01
N ILE A 5 -2.90 -10.16 17.85
CA ILE A 5 -2.33 -8.81 18.01
C ILE A 5 -1.05 -8.97 18.79
N LYS A 6 0.09 -9.04 18.09
CA LYS A 6 1.41 -8.90 18.73
C LYS A 6 1.38 -7.64 19.59
N LYS A 7 1.59 -7.79 20.91
CA LYS A 7 1.69 -6.67 21.85
C LYS A 7 2.62 -5.60 21.27
N ARG A 8 2.04 -4.49 20.80
CA ARG A 8 2.80 -3.34 20.33
C ARG A 8 3.33 -2.62 21.57
N SER A 9 4.61 -2.28 21.57
CA SER A 9 5.17 -1.39 22.57
C SER A 9 4.47 -0.04 22.47
N ALA A 10 4.31 0.65 23.60
CA ALA A 10 3.65 1.95 23.66
C ALA A 10 4.41 2.96 22.79
N SER A 11 3.93 3.20 21.58
CA SER A 11 4.50 4.18 20.66
C SER A 11 4.16 5.60 21.11
N HIS A 12 5.08 6.54 20.90
CA HIS A 12 4.83 7.95 21.21
C HIS A 12 3.82 8.54 20.22
N ILE A 13 2.76 9.18 20.73
CA ILE A 13 1.76 9.87 19.92
C ILE A 13 2.21 11.31 19.70
N TYR A 14 2.58 11.68 18.48
CA TYR A 14 3.10 13.01 18.14
C TYR A 14 2.05 13.97 17.61
N PHE A 15 0.89 13.47 17.19
CA PHE A 15 -0.19 14.26 16.63
C PHE A 15 -1.50 14.05 17.39
N GLY A 16 -2.26 15.13 17.55
CA GLY A 16 -3.59 15.13 18.13
C GLY A 16 -4.52 16.03 17.34
N VAL A 17 -5.82 15.78 17.39
CA VAL A 17 -6.84 16.60 16.74
C VAL A 17 -7.31 17.69 17.69
N HIS A 18 -7.20 18.95 17.30
CA HIS A 18 -7.71 20.04 18.12
C HIS A 18 -9.24 19.99 18.18
N SER A 19 -9.80 19.92 19.39
CA SER A 19 -11.21 19.58 19.63
C SER A 19 -12.21 20.53 19.02
N LYS A 20 -11.84 21.82 18.84
CA LYS A 20 -12.75 22.86 18.29
C LYS A 20 -12.59 23.03 16.77
N SER A 21 -11.35 23.06 16.24
CA SER A 21 -11.12 23.31 14.82
C SER A 21 -11.08 22.03 13.98
N GLY A 22 -10.90 20.85 14.60
CA GLY A 22 -10.69 19.59 13.88
C GLY A 22 -9.31 19.46 13.21
N GLU A 23 -8.45 20.48 13.35
CA GLU A 23 -7.11 20.47 12.78
C GLU A 23 -6.20 19.46 13.47
N ILE A 24 -5.35 18.81 12.69
CA ILE A 24 -4.30 17.96 13.23
C ILE A 24 -3.13 18.83 13.73
N MET A 25 -2.78 18.65 14.97
CA MET A 25 -1.76 19.43 15.66
C MET A 25 -0.59 18.56 16.07
N HIS A 26 0.64 18.98 15.71
CA HIS A 26 1.84 18.35 16.22
C HIS A 26 2.10 18.76 17.67
N ILE A 27 2.66 17.85 18.49
CA ILE A 27 2.92 18.07 19.93
C ILE A 27 3.75 19.32 20.21
N SER A 28 4.67 19.71 19.32
CA SER A 28 5.49 20.91 19.49
C SER A 28 4.68 22.22 19.47
N LYS A 29 3.53 22.22 18.77
CA LYS A 29 2.70 23.41 18.50
C LYS A 29 1.59 23.66 19.52
N VAL A 30 1.44 22.81 20.53
CA VAL A 30 0.36 22.93 21.52
C VAL A 30 0.93 23.23 22.92
N PRO A 31 0.16 23.86 23.83
CA PRO A 31 0.57 24.05 25.23
C PRO A 31 0.63 22.70 25.97
N SER A 32 1.39 22.66 27.09
CA SER A 32 1.50 21.49 27.96
C SER A 32 0.22 21.15 28.69
N GLY A 33 0.02 19.88 29.04
CA GLY A 33 -1.12 19.38 29.79
C GLY A 33 -2.42 19.39 28.98
N GLN A 34 -3.54 19.40 29.67
CA GLN A 34 -4.87 19.38 29.04
C GLN A 34 -5.23 20.70 28.31
N LYS A 35 -4.45 21.77 28.55
CA LYS A 35 -4.60 23.03 27.81
C LYS A 35 -4.32 22.88 26.30
N CYS A 36 -3.76 21.78 25.88
CA CYS A 36 -3.60 21.44 24.44
C CYS A 36 -4.93 21.39 23.70
N ASN A 37 -6.05 21.13 24.39
CA ASN A 37 -7.39 20.98 23.80
C ASN A 37 -7.41 19.98 22.63
N CYS A 38 -6.64 18.90 22.72
CA CYS A 38 -6.55 17.88 21.68
C CYS A 38 -7.22 16.57 22.09
N VAL A 39 -7.68 15.84 21.09
CA VAL A 39 -8.27 14.52 21.22
C VAL A 39 -7.56 13.51 20.32
N CYS A 40 -7.69 12.24 20.64
CA CYS A 40 -7.15 11.14 19.83
C CYS A 40 -7.85 11.06 18.48
N ALA A 41 -7.08 10.97 17.40
CA ALA A 41 -7.63 10.81 16.05
C ALA A 41 -8.35 9.47 15.84
N ALA A 42 -8.00 8.42 16.61
CA ALA A 42 -8.56 7.08 16.48
C ALA A 42 -9.80 6.84 17.33
N CYS A 43 -9.80 7.30 18.60
CA CYS A 43 -10.87 7.00 19.56
C CYS A 43 -11.62 8.23 20.08
N GLY A 44 -11.22 9.44 19.71
CA GLY A 44 -11.87 10.67 20.15
C GLY A 44 -11.62 11.07 21.62
N GLN A 45 -10.93 10.25 22.40
CA GLN A 45 -10.68 10.53 23.82
C GLN A 45 -9.74 11.71 24.01
N PRO A 46 -9.94 12.53 25.11
CA PRO A 46 -9.10 13.66 25.41
C PRO A 46 -7.63 13.30 25.62
N PHE A 47 -6.76 14.17 25.14
CA PHE A 47 -5.32 14.09 25.36
C PHE A 47 -4.81 15.10 26.38
N GLU A 48 -3.72 14.74 27.02
CA GLU A 48 -2.79 15.67 27.68
C GLU A 48 -1.45 15.70 26.92
N ALA A 49 -0.88 16.87 26.74
CA ALA A 49 0.43 17.05 26.13
C ALA A 49 1.53 16.93 27.20
N ARG A 50 2.29 15.85 27.19
CA ARG A 50 3.42 15.60 28.10
C ARG A 50 4.68 16.20 27.52
N LYS A 51 5.14 17.33 28.11
CA LYS A 51 6.28 18.13 27.64
C LYS A 51 7.34 18.29 28.74
N GLY A 52 7.74 17.18 29.37
CA GLY A 52 8.80 17.17 30.37
C GLY A 52 10.20 17.30 29.76
N SER A 53 11.18 17.64 30.57
CA SER A 53 12.59 17.81 30.17
C SER A 53 13.37 16.49 29.97
N ILE A 54 12.85 15.37 30.49
CA ILE A 54 13.58 14.08 30.49
C ILE A 54 13.12 13.17 29.36
N ARG A 55 11.81 13.16 29.07
CA ARG A 55 11.22 12.29 28.03
C ARG A 55 10.80 13.10 26.81
N ARG A 56 10.79 12.47 25.64
CA ARG A 56 10.26 13.09 24.44
C ARG A 56 8.85 13.59 24.64
N HIS A 57 8.56 14.71 24.03
CA HIS A 57 7.23 15.29 24.05
C HIS A 57 6.26 14.38 23.27
N HIS A 58 5.12 14.05 23.87
CA HIS A 58 4.10 13.21 23.27
C HIS A 58 2.72 13.52 23.86
N PHE A 59 1.68 13.10 23.16
CA PHE A 59 0.33 13.08 23.70
C PHE A 59 0.09 11.77 24.46
N ALA A 60 -0.70 11.84 25.53
CA ALA A 60 -1.19 10.70 26.26
C ALA A 60 -2.68 10.85 26.52
N HIS A 61 -3.42 9.75 26.60
CA HIS A 61 -4.82 9.78 27.01
C HIS A 61 -4.96 10.18 28.48
N VAL A 62 -5.89 11.07 28.76
CA VAL A 62 -6.14 11.55 30.15
C VAL A 62 -6.63 10.38 31.04
N SER A 63 -7.41 9.46 30.47
CA SER A 63 -8.03 8.34 31.17
C SER A 63 -7.15 7.09 31.27
N ASN A 64 -5.85 7.15 30.96
CA ASN A 64 -4.97 5.98 30.80
C ASN A 64 -5.55 4.89 29.90
N TYR A 65 -6.45 5.23 28.99
CA TYR A 65 -7.03 4.33 28.01
C TYR A 65 -5.97 3.93 26.97
N GLU A 66 -5.79 2.63 26.77
CA GLU A 66 -4.89 2.11 25.73
C GLU A 66 -5.64 2.06 24.39
N CYS A 67 -5.31 2.98 23.48
CA CYS A 67 -5.78 2.98 22.12
C CYS A 67 -4.68 2.42 21.22
N MET A 68 -4.86 1.21 20.73
CA MET A 68 -3.82 0.47 20.01
C MET A 68 -3.30 1.16 18.74
N TYR A 69 -4.14 1.95 18.08
CA TYR A 69 -3.81 2.55 16.78
C TYR A 69 -3.69 4.08 16.83
N ALA A 70 -3.56 4.65 18.03
CA ALA A 70 -3.57 6.09 18.19
C ALA A 70 -2.47 6.81 17.41
N SER A 71 -1.25 6.26 17.42
CA SER A 71 -0.10 6.84 16.70
C SER A 71 -0.24 6.72 15.19
N GLU A 72 -0.58 5.53 14.71
CA GLU A 72 -0.73 5.23 13.29
C GLU A 72 -1.84 6.07 12.66
N VAL A 73 -3.03 6.06 13.27
CA VAL A 73 -4.19 6.83 12.79
C VAL A 73 -3.90 8.32 12.79
N ALA A 74 -3.20 8.82 13.81
CA ALA A 74 -2.79 10.22 13.86
C ALA A 74 -1.82 10.60 12.74
N ILE A 75 -0.90 9.70 12.37
CA ILE A 75 0.02 9.88 11.24
C ILE A 75 -0.74 9.88 9.91
N TYR A 76 -1.68 8.97 9.69
CA TYR A 76 -2.54 8.99 8.50
C TYR A 76 -3.30 10.31 8.36
N LYS A 77 -3.87 10.81 9.46
CA LYS A 77 -4.59 12.09 9.45
C LYS A 77 -3.65 13.28 9.20
N ALA A 78 -2.44 13.26 9.77
CA ALA A 78 -1.43 14.28 9.50
C ALA A 78 -0.99 14.26 8.03
N LEU A 79 -0.82 13.07 7.46
CA LEU A 79 -0.52 12.87 6.06
C LEU A 79 -1.61 13.43 5.15
N ALA A 80 -2.88 13.15 5.44
CA ALA A 80 -4.01 13.70 4.69
C ALA A 80 -3.96 15.23 4.65
N ALA A 81 -3.75 15.86 5.81
CA ALA A 81 -3.67 17.31 5.92
C ALA A 81 -2.46 17.93 5.18
N GLU A 82 -1.33 17.23 5.11
CA GLU A 82 -0.17 17.71 4.35
C GLU A 82 -0.38 17.54 2.83
N LEU A 83 -1.03 16.46 2.38
CA LEU A 83 -1.38 16.26 0.98
C LEU A 83 -2.37 17.31 0.45
N GLU A 84 -3.34 17.70 1.28
CA GLU A 84 -4.26 18.82 0.95
C GLU A 84 -3.53 20.14 0.73
N LYS A 85 -2.44 20.39 1.48
CA LYS A 85 -1.64 21.63 1.36
C LYS A 85 -0.71 21.63 0.16
N THR A 86 -0.11 20.48 -0.13
CA THR A 86 0.92 20.37 -1.20
C THR A 86 0.33 20.11 -2.57
N ASP A 87 -0.91 19.67 -2.64
CA ASP A 87 -1.70 19.31 -3.82
C ASP A 87 -0.97 18.42 -4.85
N CYS A 88 0.11 17.76 -4.48
CA CYS A 88 0.85 16.88 -5.37
C CYS A 88 1.41 15.64 -4.66
N LEU A 89 1.52 14.54 -5.43
CA LEU A 89 2.07 13.27 -4.99
C LEU A 89 2.96 12.68 -6.08
N THR A 90 4.14 12.18 -5.70
CA THR A 90 5.03 11.46 -6.62
C THR A 90 4.77 9.97 -6.52
N LEU A 91 4.38 9.36 -7.64
CA LEU A 91 4.08 7.95 -7.77
C LEU A 91 5.29 7.18 -8.28
N PRO A 92 5.54 5.95 -7.77
CA PRO A 92 6.58 5.08 -8.28
C PRO A 92 6.26 4.61 -9.71
N PRO A 93 7.26 4.09 -10.44
CA PRO A 93 7.04 3.52 -11.76
C PRO A 93 6.05 2.36 -11.71
N VAL A 94 5.30 2.18 -12.79
CA VAL A 94 4.41 1.02 -12.96
C VAL A 94 5.07 0.05 -13.92
N MET A 95 5.24 -1.18 -13.46
CA MET A 95 5.84 -2.27 -14.23
C MET A 95 4.76 -3.28 -14.61
N LEU A 96 4.82 -3.80 -15.82
CA LEU A 96 4.05 -4.98 -16.24
C LEU A 96 4.88 -6.23 -15.91
N ARG A 97 4.29 -7.12 -15.11
CA ARG A 97 4.96 -8.32 -14.61
C ARG A 97 4.13 -9.56 -14.92
N PHE A 98 4.77 -10.54 -15.49
CA PHE A 98 4.22 -11.89 -15.64
C PHE A 98 5.19 -12.89 -15.01
N PRO A 99 4.68 -13.97 -14.37
CA PRO A 99 5.53 -14.91 -13.64
C PRO A 99 6.62 -15.57 -14.50
N ALA A 100 6.34 -15.77 -15.78
CA ALA A 100 7.28 -16.38 -16.72
C ALA A 100 8.29 -15.39 -17.33
N TRP A 101 8.11 -14.09 -17.09
CA TRP A 101 8.99 -13.09 -17.70
C TRP A 101 10.29 -12.95 -16.91
N SER A 102 11.41 -13.02 -17.62
CA SER A 102 12.73 -12.78 -17.03
C SER A 102 13.01 -11.31 -16.73
N LYS A 103 12.22 -10.39 -17.31
CA LYS A 103 12.38 -8.95 -17.16
C LYS A 103 11.02 -8.26 -17.26
N ASP A 104 10.74 -7.45 -16.26
CA ASP A 104 9.56 -6.59 -16.22
C ASP A 104 9.58 -5.53 -17.33
N GLU A 105 8.43 -5.17 -17.87
CA GLU A 105 8.28 -4.09 -18.83
C GLU A 105 7.81 -2.82 -18.15
N LEU A 106 8.46 -1.69 -18.47
CA LEU A 106 8.07 -0.41 -17.91
C LEU A 106 6.84 0.15 -18.63
N LEU A 107 5.72 0.29 -17.92
CA LEU A 107 4.49 0.90 -18.42
C LEU A 107 4.45 2.42 -18.19
N GLN A 108 4.93 2.87 -17.04
CA GLN A 108 4.95 4.27 -16.66
C GLN A 108 6.17 4.56 -15.81
N ASN A 109 6.89 5.63 -16.14
CA ASN A 109 7.97 6.19 -15.32
C ASN A 109 7.42 6.80 -14.03
N VAL A 110 8.33 7.13 -13.10
CA VAL A 110 8.03 8.00 -11.96
C VAL A 110 7.25 9.22 -12.44
N LYS A 111 6.13 9.50 -11.79
CA LYS A 111 5.22 10.56 -12.19
C LYS A 111 4.75 11.36 -10.98
N THR A 112 4.86 12.67 -11.01
CA THR A 112 4.19 13.55 -10.08
C THR A 112 2.79 13.87 -10.59
N VAL A 113 1.78 13.62 -9.78
CA VAL A 113 0.38 13.88 -10.09
C VAL A 113 -0.16 14.99 -9.20
N ARG A 114 -1.06 15.80 -9.75
CA ARG A 114 -1.81 16.75 -8.95
C ARG A 114 -2.91 16.03 -8.20
N VAL A 115 -3.05 16.34 -6.93
CA VAL A 115 -4.10 15.82 -6.04
C VAL A 115 -5.33 16.72 -6.15
N ASP A 116 -6.45 16.16 -6.59
CA ASP A 116 -7.71 16.90 -6.75
C ASP A 116 -8.48 16.95 -5.42
N SER A 117 -8.46 15.84 -4.66
CA SER A 117 -9.04 15.77 -3.32
C SER A 117 -8.41 14.66 -2.48
N VAL A 118 -8.44 14.85 -1.18
CA VAL A 118 -8.02 13.88 -0.16
C VAL A 118 -9.20 13.56 0.73
N GLU A 119 -9.46 12.30 0.98
CA GLU A 119 -10.49 11.84 1.88
C GLU A 119 -9.89 10.90 2.92
N PHE A 120 -10.04 11.26 4.20
CA PHE A 120 -9.62 10.43 5.31
C PHE A 120 -10.84 9.93 6.07
N LYS A 121 -10.98 8.61 6.18
CA LYS A 121 -12.01 7.94 6.97
C LYS A 121 -11.37 7.01 7.98
N CYS A 122 -11.78 7.13 9.22
CA CYS A 122 -11.42 6.22 10.29
C CYS A 122 -12.69 5.83 11.04
N GLU A 123 -13.08 4.58 10.92
CA GLU A 123 -14.14 4.04 11.76
C GLU A 123 -13.56 3.68 13.13
N PRO A 124 -14.33 3.86 14.21
CA PRO A 124 -13.87 3.49 15.54
C PRO A 124 -13.43 2.02 15.58
N LEU A 125 -12.21 1.79 16.07
CA LEU A 125 -11.60 0.47 16.19
C LEU A 125 -11.27 -0.26 14.86
N ALA A 126 -11.53 0.36 13.70
CA ALA A 126 -11.11 -0.18 12.41
C ALA A 126 -9.66 0.23 12.07
N TYR A 127 -8.88 -0.71 11.59
CA TYR A 127 -7.53 -0.48 11.10
C TYR A 127 -7.27 -1.36 9.86
N PRO A 128 -6.65 -0.83 8.82
CA PRO A 128 -6.14 0.53 8.65
C PRO A 128 -7.25 1.54 8.39
N PRO A 129 -7.03 2.84 8.70
CA PRO A 129 -7.93 3.90 8.25
C PRO A 129 -7.84 4.04 6.73
N LEU A 130 -8.92 4.51 6.11
CA LEU A 130 -8.96 4.73 4.67
C LEU A 130 -8.43 6.12 4.34
N LEU A 131 -7.32 6.17 3.61
CA LEU A 131 -6.81 7.40 3.00
C LEU A 131 -6.95 7.29 1.48
N THR A 132 -7.93 7.98 0.95
CA THR A 132 -8.28 7.99 -0.48
C THR A 132 -7.89 9.31 -1.12
N ILE A 133 -7.19 9.24 -2.23
CA ILE A 133 -6.76 10.38 -3.03
C ILE A 133 -7.41 10.29 -4.41
N LYS A 134 -8.01 11.37 -4.85
CA LYS A 134 -8.40 11.54 -6.25
C LYS A 134 -7.37 12.38 -6.97
N ALA A 135 -6.88 11.90 -8.08
CA ALA A 135 -5.87 12.56 -8.90
C ALA A 135 -6.12 12.27 -10.38
N GLN A 136 -6.31 13.31 -11.18
CA GLN A 136 -6.48 13.21 -12.63
C GLN A 136 -7.57 12.18 -13.05
N GLY A 137 -8.70 12.17 -12.36
CA GLY A 137 -9.80 11.23 -12.61
C GLY A 137 -9.57 9.80 -12.13
N SER A 138 -8.46 9.51 -11.49
CA SER A 138 -8.14 8.21 -10.90
C SER A 138 -8.31 8.23 -9.39
N CYS A 139 -8.69 7.07 -8.81
CA CYS A 139 -8.78 6.87 -7.38
C CYS A 139 -7.58 6.03 -6.90
N LEU A 140 -6.91 6.53 -5.87
CA LEU A 140 -5.77 5.92 -5.25
C LEU A 140 -6.00 5.82 -3.73
N ARG A 141 -5.78 4.66 -3.14
CA ARG A 141 -5.68 4.51 -1.69
C ARG A 141 -4.23 4.35 -1.26
N ILE A 142 -3.89 4.95 -0.13
CA ILE A 142 -2.56 4.85 0.49
C ILE A 142 -2.64 3.96 1.70
N LEU A 143 -1.73 2.99 1.77
CA LEU A 143 -1.49 2.11 2.89
C LEU A 143 -0.14 2.44 3.52
N LEU A 144 -0.12 2.77 4.82
CA LEU A 144 1.11 2.98 5.57
C LEU A 144 1.47 1.70 6.31
N ASP A 145 2.56 1.07 5.93
CA ASP A 145 3.02 -0.19 6.53
C ASP A 145 4.04 0.08 7.62
N PHE A 146 3.57 0.12 8.86
CA PHE A 146 4.40 0.25 10.05
C PHE A 146 4.88 -1.13 10.51
N ASN A 147 6.19 -1.32 10.62
CA ASN A 147 6.80 -2.56 11.12
C ASN A 147 6.51 -3.83 10.29
N HIS A 148 6.28 -3.70 8.99
CA HIS A 148 5.90 -4.82 8.13
C HIS A 148 4.69 -5.59 8.69
N TYR A 149 3.65 -4.85 9.02
CA TYR A 149 2.43 -5.37 9.63
C TYR A 149 1.64 -6.29 8.69
N TYR A 150 1.67 -5.99 7.39
CA TYR A 150 0.91 -6.73 6.38
C TYR A 150 1.74 -7.88 5.81
N ASP A 151 1.24 -9.09 5.94
CA ASP A 151 1.80 -10.25 5.25
C ASP A 151 1.30 -10.37 3.80
N SER A 152 1.74 -11.43 3.11
CA SER A 152 1.37 -11.65 1.70
C SER A 152 -0.12 -11.94 1.50
N GLU A 153 -0.79 -12.57 2.46
CA GLU A 153 -2.23 -12.88 2.39
C GLU A 153 -3.06 -11.62 2.60
N ASP A 154 -2.67 -10.79 3.57
CA ASP A 154 -3.28 -9.49 3.80
C ASP A 154 -3.21 -8.61 2.54
N LEU A 155 -2.01 -8.51 1.95
CA LEU A 155 -1.80 -7.71 0.74
C LEU A 155 -2.57 -8.26 -0.47
N ALA A 156 -2.67 -9.58 -0.63
CA ALA A 156 -3.47 -10.21 -1.69
C ALA A 156 -4.97 -9.93 -1.53
N SER A 157 -5.47 -9.97 -0.29
CA SER A 157 -6.86 -9.62 0.04
C SER A 157 -7.16 -8.16 -0.29
N LEU A 158 -6.29 -7.24 0.13
CA LEU A 158 -6.41 -5.81 -0.15
C LEU A 158 -6.29 -5.49 -1.64
N ALA A 159 -5.44 -6.21 -2.39
CA ALA A 159 -5.34 -6.09 -3.84
C ALA A 159 -6.64 -6.52 -4.54
N THR A 160 -7.27 -7.60 -4.05
CA THR A 160 -8.55 -8.09 -4.57
C THR A 160 -9.67 -7.08 -4.32
N GLU A 161 -9.73 -6.49 -3.11
CA GLU A 161 -10.66 -5.40 -2.78
C GLU A 161 -10.44 -4.20 -3.72
N ALA A 162 -9.18 -3.78 -3.88
CA ALA A 162 -8.82 -2.66 -4.75
C ALA A 162 -9.26 -2.87 -6.20
N LYS A 163 -9.12 -4.10 -6.72
CA LYS A 163 -9.59 -4.49 -8.05
C LYS A 163 -11.10 -4.37 -8.17
N ASN A 164 -11.84 -4.92 -7.20
CA ASN A 164 -13.31 -4.94 -7.22
C ASN A 164 -13.91 -3.55 -7.10
N ASP A 165 -13.34 -2.71 -6.23
CA ASP A 165 -13.80 -1.34 -5.97
C ASP A 165 -13.24 -0.30 -6.96
N GLY A 166 -12.35 -0.70 -7.86
CA GLY A 166 -11.85 0.13 -8.95
C GLY A 166 -10.87 1.24 -8.54
N TYR A 167 -10.06 1.04 -7.50
CA TYR A 167 -8.98 1.95 -7.13
C TYR A 167 -7.60 1.29 -7.25
N SER A 168 -6.53 2.11 -7.33
CA SER A 168 -5.17 1.61 -7.19
C SER A 168 -4.76 1.68 -5.73
N LEU A 169 -3.92 0.73 -5.27
CA LEU A 169 -3.44 0.67 -3.88
C LEU A 169 -1.92 0.79 -3.84
N LEU A 170 -1.44 1.81 -3.14
CA LEU A 170 -0.04 2.13 -2.97
C LEU A 170 0.35 1.98 -1.50
N LYS A 171 1.32 1.12 -1.22
CA LYS A 171 1.87 0.90 0.12
C LYS A 171 3.16 1.71 0.30
N TYR A 172 3.29 2.39 1.43
CA TYR A 172 4.53 3.04 1.87
C TYR A 172 5.14 2.30 3.05
N ALA A 173 6.41 1.89 2.92
CA ALA A 173 7.17 1.38 4.04
C ALA A 173 7.48 2.51 5.02
N MET A 174 6.92 2.42 6.22
CA MET A 174 7.07 3.42 7.27
C MET A 174 8.17 3.03 8.26
N PRO A 175 8.90 3.99 8.84
CA PRO A 175 9.81 3.73 9.93
C PRO A 175 9.08 3.13 11.13
N LYS A 176 9.79 2.37 11.96
CA LYS A 176 9.25 1.86 13.23
C LYS A 176 8.83 3.01 14.13
N LEU A 177 7.67 2.87 14.75
CA LEU A 177 7.15 3.89 15.69
C LEU A 177 7.94 3.96 17.00
N ASP A 178 8.67 2.89 17.33
CA ASP A 178 9.49 2.79 18.55
C ASP A 178 10.91 3.31 18.36
N GLU A 179 11.28 3.67 17.13
CA GLU A 179 12.58 4.27 16.88
C GLU A 179 12.66 5.66 17.50
N ASP A 180 13.86 6.01 17.96
CA ASP A 180 14.17 7.28 18.63
C ASP A 180 14.01 8.52 17.73
N GLN A 181 13.09 8.53 16.81
CA GLN A 181 12.85 9.60 15.86
C GLN A 181 11.42 10.11 15.93
N GLU A 182 11.30 11.42 16.17
CA GLU A 182 10.02 12.11 16.17
C GLU A 182 9.38 12.16 14.78
N PHE A 183 8.09 11.85 14.68
CA PHE A 183 7.32 12.05 13.47
C PHE A 183 6.85 13.50 13.40
N THR A 184 7.47 14.29 12.54
CA THR A 184 7.07 15.67 12.23
C THR A 184 6.31 15.71 10.89
N PRO A 185 5.53 16.79 10.60
CA PRO A 185 4.91 16.97 9.27
C PRO A 185 5.93 16.91 8.13
N ASP A 186 7.09 17.58 8.29
CA ASP A 186 8.14 17.59 7.27
C ASP A 186 8.71 16.19 7.01
N ARG A 187 8.85 15.38 8.05
CA ARG A 187 9.30 14.00 7.92
C ARG A 187 8.29 13.14 7.17
N ILE A 188 7.00 13.27 7.48
CA ILE A 188 5.93 12.58 6.75
C ILE A 188 6.01 12.95 5.26
N MET A 189 6.14 14.23 4.93
CA MET A 189 6.27 14.67 3.55
C MET A 189 7.54 14.20 2.85
N THR A 190 8.65 14.09 3.59
CA THR A 190 9.89 13.51 3.07
C THR A 190 9.71 12.04 2.67
N ILE A 191 9.00 11.26 3.51
CA ILE A 191 8.69 9.85 3.20
C ILE A 191 7.82 9.75 1.95
N LEU A 192 6.79 10.59 1.81
CA LEU A 192 5.90 10.59 0.66
C LEU A 192 6.57 11.01 -0.65
N LYS A 193 7.50 11.96 -0.58
CA LYS A 193 8.29 12.38 -1.75
C LYS A 193 9.29 11.32 -2.19
N ASN A 194 9.65 10.40 -1.29
CA ASN A 194 10.54 9.30 -1.61
C ASN A 194 9.76 8.10 -2.18
N TYR A 195 9.51 8.14 -3.49
CA TYR A 195 8.80 7.06 -4.19
C TYR A 195 9.50 5.69 -4.08
N GLU A 196 10.78 5.62 -3.74
CA GLU A 196 11.51 4.36 -3.51
C GLU A 196 11.00 3.58 -2.28
N LYS A 197 10.31 4.27 -1.37
CA LYS A 197 9.63 3.68 -0.23
C LYS A 197 8.19 3.24 -0.54
N ALA A 198 7.73 3.51 -1.75
CA ALA A 198 6.39 3.20 -2.20
C ALA A 198 6.38 1.96 -3.13
N GLU A 199 5.42 1.10 -2.93
CA GLU A 199 5.22 -0.12 -3.70
C GLU A 199 3.76 -0.27 -4.09
N TRP A 200 3.50 -0.60 -5.37
CA TRP A 200 2.16 -0.93 -5.81
C TRP A 200 1.74 -2.30 -5.26
N VAL A 201 0.73 -2.30 -4.39
CA VAL A 201 0.01 -3.52 -4.00
C VAL A 201 -0.96 -3.91 -5.11
N PHE A 202 -1.60 -2.92 -5.72
CA PHE A 202 -2.44 -3.09 -6.91
C PHE A 202 -2.39 -1.82 -7.78
N SER A 203 -2.10 -2.00 -9.05
CA SER A 203 -2.11 -0.92 -10.04
C SER A 203 -3.15 -1.19 -11.12
N ARG A 204 -4.13 -0.30 -11.27
CA ARG A 204 -5.13 -0.38 -12.34
C ARG A 204 -4.50 -0.32 -13.73
N LEU A 205 -3.39 0.42 -13.88
CA LEU A 205 -2.66 0.50 -15.16
C LEU A 205 -2.03 -0.85 -15.51
N GLU A 206 -1.34 -1.50 -14.56
CA GLU A 206 -0.79 -2.84 -14.76
C GLU A 206 -1.89 -3.86 -15.07
N GLN A 207 -2.98 -3.84 -14.29
CA GLN A 207 -4.13 -4.73 -14.48
C GLN A 207 -4.77 -4.56 -15.86
N HIS A 208 -4.97 -3.32 -16.32
CA HIS A 208 -5.51 -3.05 -17.65
C HIS A 208 -4.65 -3.64 -18.78
N TRP A 209 -3.31 -3.54 -18.66
CA TRP A 209 -2.41 -4.15 -19.64
C TRP A 209 -2.42 -5.67 -19.54
N LYS A 210 -2.44 -6.25 -18.33
CA LYS A 210 -2.61 -7.70 -18.15
C LYS A 210 -3.86 -8.23 -18.84
N GLU A 211 -4.99 -7.56 -18.64
CA GLU A 211 -6.26 -7.92 -19.29
C GLU A 211 -6.17 -7.86 -20.83
N LYS A 212 -5.48 -6.87 -21.38
CA LYS A 212 -5.23 -6.81 -22.83
C LYS A 212 -4.39 -7.97 -23.32
N TYR A 213 -3.35 -8.37 -22.60
CA TYR A 213 -2.53 -9.52 -22.95
C TYR A 213 -3.33 -10.82 -22.85
N TYR A 214 -4.13 -11.00 -21.79
CA TYR A 214 -4.97 -12.18 -21.63
C TYR A 214 -6.07 -12.28 -22.70
N ALA A 215 -6.63 -11.16 -23.12
CA ALA A 215 -7.66 -11.15 -24.16
C ALA A 215 -7.17 -11.68 -25.53
N VAL A 216 -5.87 -11.60 -25.78
CA VAL A 216 -5.24 -12.11 -27.01
C VAL A 216 -4.37 -13.38 -26.77
N ALA A 217 -4.32 -13.86 -25.53
CA ALA A 217 -3.57 -15.05 -25.18
C ALA A 217 -4.20 -16.28 -25.83
N ILE A 218 -3.37 -17.16 -26.35
CA ILE A 218 -3.77 -18.43 -26.98
C ILE A 218 -3.26 -19.54 -26.08
N GLU A 219 -4.16 -20.44 -25.68
CA GLU A 219 -3.77 -21.63 -24.96
C GLU A 219 -3.00 -22.57 -25.93
N PRO A 220 -1.78 -23.00 -25.56
CA PRO A 220 -1.03 -23.92 -26.40
C PRO A 220 -1.69 -25.29 -26.38
N GLU A 221 -2.00 -25.81 -27.56
CA GLU A 221 -2.43 -27.20 -27.71
C GLU A 221 -1.24 -28.15 -27.48
N GLY A 222 -1.34 -29.05 -26.53
CA GLY A 222 -0.26 -29.96 -26.15
C GLY A 222 -0.69 -31.41 -26.04
N HIS A 223 0.18 -32.30 -26.50
CA HIS A 223 0.09 -33.74 -26.28
C HIS A 223 1.44 -34.29 -25.83
N GLY A 224 1.49 -34.93 -24.67
CA GLY A 224 2.73 -35.51 -24.12
C GLY A 224 3.75 -34.47 -23.65
N SER A 225 5.03 -34.63 -24.00
CA SER A 225 6.14 -33.80 -23.51
C SER A 225 6.39 -32.51 -24.31
N GLY A 226 5.50 -32.12 -25.22
CA GLY A 226 5.67 -30.93 -26.06
C GLY A 226 4.36 -30.21 -26.35
N TYR A 227 4.45 -28.90 -26.53
CA TYR A 227 3.34 -28.03 -26.89
C TYR A 227 3.52 -27.48 -28.29
N HIS A 228 2.44 -27.31 -29.01
CA HIS A 228 2.47 -26.55 -30.25
C HIS A 228 2.65 -25.06 -29.90
N CYS A 229 3.76 -24.46 -30.34
CA CYS A 229 4.02 -23.05 -30.07
C CYS A 229 3.05 -22.18 -30.88
N PRO A 230 2.11 -21.46 -30.24
CA PRO A 230 1.08 -20.67 -30.94
C PRO A 230 1.67 -19.49 -31.72
N ILE A 231 2.84 -19.00 -31.31
CA ILE A 231 3.55 -17.88 -31.95
C ILE A 231 4.65 -18.36 -32.92
N SER A 232 4.75 -19.66 -33.16
CA SER A 232 5.64 -20.27 -34.13
C SER A 232 7.13 -19.92 -34.01
N ILE A 233 7.59 -19.57 -32.78
CA ILE A 233 9.00 -19.23 -32.52
C ILE A 233 9.86 -20.49 -32.30
N GLY A 234 9.33 -21.48 -31.62
CA GLY A 234 10.04 -22.72 -31.30
C GLY A 234 9.94 -23.72 -32.42
N ARG A 235 11.07 -24.33 -32.82
CA ARG A 235 11.09 -25.50 -33.73
C ARG A 235 11.77 -26.66 -33.03
N TYR A 236 11.07 -27.78 -32.92
CA TYR A 236 11.63 -29.03 -32.47
C TYR A 236 11.31 -30.12 -33.49
N LYS A 237 12.33 -30.83 -33.99
CA LYS A 237 12.20 -31.84 -35.03
C LYS A 237 11.42 -31.40 -36.29
N GLY A 238 11.63 -30.14 -36.71
CA GLY A 238 11.01 -29.55 -37.90
C GLY A 238 9.56 -29.08 -37.73
N LYS A 239 8.96 -29.27 -36.55
CA LYS A 239 7.61 -28.76 -36.22
C LYS A 239 7.71 -27.57 -35.27
N TYR A 240 6.73 -26.68 -35.34
CA TYR A 240 6.59 -25.58 -34.37
C TYR A 240 6.12 -26.15 -33.02
N SER A 241 7.06 -26.68 -32.25
CA SER A 241 6.79 -27.20 -30.91
C SER A 241 7.81 -26.66 -29.93
N ALA A 242 7.37 -26.37 -28.72
CA ALA A 242 8.20 -25.96 -27.63
C ALA A 242 8.14 -27.01 -26.53
N ARG A 243 9.27 -27.26 -25.87
CA ARG A 243 9.26 -28.02 -24.63
C ARG A 243 8.70 -27.16 -23.52
N TRP A 244 8.12 -27.79 -22.51
CA TRP A 244 7.59 -27.05 -21.30
C TRP A 244 8.62 -26.09 -20.69
N VAL A 245 9.88 -26.51 -20.61
CA VAL A 245 10.98 -25.68 -20.12
C VAL A 245 11.16 -24.40 -20.96
N ASP A 246 11.00 -24.50 -22.27
CA ASP A 246 11.15 -23.34 -23.17
C ASP A 246 9.98 -22.35 -22.98
N CYS A 247 8.78 -22.86 -22.70
CA CYS A 247 7.62 -22.04 -22.40
C CYS A 247 7.70 -21.37 -21.03
N ALA A 248 8.31 -22.02 -20.03
CA ALA A 248 8.44 -21.49 -18.69
C ALA A 248 9.24 -20.17 -18.61
N TYR A 249 10.16 -19.97 -19.58
CA TYR A 249 11.00 -18.76 -19.67
C TYR A 249 10.67 -17.91 -20.90
N CYS A 250 9.59 -18.19 -21.58
CA CYS A 250 9.22 -17.47 -22.78
C CYS A 250 8.61 -16.11 -22.47
N ARG A 251 9.15 -15.02 -23.05
CA ARG A 251 8.62 -13.67 -22.89
C ARG A 251 7.17 -13.48 -23.35
N PHE A 252 6.62 -14.43 -24.10
CA PHE A 252 5.24 -14.43 -24.56
C PHE A 252 4.32 -15.29 -23.68
N ASN A 253 4.88 -15.95 -22.66
CA ASN A 253 4.08 -16.70 -21.71
C ASN A 253 3.53 -15.72 -20.65
N VAL A 254 2.23 -15.55 -20.66
CA VAL A 254 1.49 -14.68 -19.72
C VAL A 254 0.69 -15.48 -18.69
N ALA A 255 0.93 -16.78 -18.58
CA ALA A 255 0.20 -17.65 -17.65
C ALA A 255 0.43 -17.22 -16.19
N GLU A 256 -0.64 -17.16 -15.43
CA GLU A 256 -0.58 -17.02 -13.99
C GLU A 256 -0.10 -18.33 -13.34
N PRO A 257 0.63 -18.29 -12.21
CA PRO A 257 1.13 -19.50 -11.53
C PRO A 257 0.02 -20.51 -11.18
N VAL A 258 -1.21 -20.03 -10.98
CA VAL A 258 -2.39 -20.83 -10.62
C VAL A 258 -2.85 -21.71 -11.80
N SER A 259 -2.57 -21.31 -13.04
CA SER A 259 -2.93 -22.14 -14.21
C SER A 259 -2.02 -23.37 -14.39
N TYR A 260 -0.90 -23.45 -13.68
CA TYR A 260 -0.08 -24.66 -13.62
C TYR A 260 -0.80 -25.88 -13.02
N THR A 261 -1.78 -25.66 -12.13
CA THR A 261 -2.61 -26.75 -11.58
C THR A 261 -3.56 -27.33 -12.62
N HIS A 262 -4.02 -26.54 -13.58
CA HIS A 262 -4.85 -27.04 -14.68
C HIS A 262 -4.05 -27.85 -15.70
N LEU A 263 -2.80 -27.48 -15.96
CA LEU A 263 -1.92 -28.25 -16.86
C LEU A 263 -1.50 -29.59 -16.24
N ARG A 264 -1.43 -29.73 -14.91
CA ARG A 264 -1.16 -31.03 -14.25
C ARG A 264 -2.38 -31.93 -14.14
N ALA A 265 -3.59 -31.41 -14.15
CA ALA A 265 -4.81 -32.19 -14.04
C ALA A 265 -5.14 -33.01 -15.34
N HIS A 266 -4.49 -32.71 -16.44
CA HIS A 266 -4.62 -33.45 -17.70
C HIS A 266 -3.51 -34.49 -17.94
N GLU A 267 -2.58 -34.68 -17.00
CA GLU A 267 -1.52 -35.70 -17.05
C GLU A 267 -1.84 -36.98 -16.27
N THR A 268 -3.10 -37.19 -15.83
CA THR A 268 -3.54 -38.44 -15.18
C THR A 268 -4.46 -39.27 -16.06
#